data_6c93052b443169572af7bf973c61e457
#
_entry.id   6c93052b443169572af7bf973c61e457
#
_cell.length_a   1.000
_cell.length_b   1.000
_cell.length_c   1.000
_cell.angle_alpha   90.00
_cell.angle_beta   90.00
_cell.angle_gamma   90.00
#
_symmetry.space_group_name_H-M   'P 1'
#
loop_
_entity.id
_entity.type
_entity.pdbx_description
1 polymer ?
#
loop_
_entity_poly.entity_id
_entity_poly.type
_entity_poly.pdbx_seq_one_letter_code
_entity_poly.pdbx_strand_id
1 'polypeptide(L)'
;MKEAAQKSLFGLDLSELTALAEAAGQPAYRARQLFQALYAERIGSVDLISTLPKDFRAWIIGKDFALGVPEVAQKFTSVDGTVRYLIRLHDGETVETVWMPEGDNGESGDGSEAAEEEESGRSWRRATICISSQVGCAANCQFCLTALLGIKRNLTAGEISGQVVAVLRDQGVSPPLDRVNLVFMGMGEPFLNYDNFIKAVRLLVEGVGIPETRMTVSTVGIVPRIYDLGAESIRPKLAISLTAANDELRTRLMPINKKWDLSHLIAAARDFPLRNRERLTFEYVLLRGVNDSQHHARELAELIRGIRAKVNLIALNPGSGVDFESPAEESVLAFQKLLKAAGIPAFVRKPRGRDIYAACGQLKRTVELTA
;
A
#
# COMPACT_ATOMS: atom_id res chain seq x y z
N MET A 1 -24.98 19.66 17.08
CA MET A 1 -25.56 18.76 16.07
C MET A 1 -24.39 18.21 15.29
N LYS A 2 -24.15 16.86 15.25
CA LYS A 2 -23.18 16.28 14.31
C LYS A 2 -23.79 16.47 12.93
N GLU A 3 -23.14 17.24 12.05
CA GLU A 3 -23.47 17.24 10.63
C GLU A 3 -23.47 15.77 10.15
N ALA A 4 -24.54 15.37 9.48
CA ALA A 4 -24.61 14.06 8.87
C ALA A 4 -23.45 13.96 7.87
N ALA A 5 -22.60 12.97 8.00
CA ALA A 5 -21.44 12.82 7.13
C ALA A 5 -21.94 12.76 5.67
N GLN A 6 -21.46 13.69 4.86
CA GLN A 6 -21.78 13.76 3.42
C GLN A 6 -21.45 12.42 2.76
N LYS A 7 -22.37 11.91 1.93
CA LYS A 7 -22.21 10.63 1.26
C LYS A 7 -21.17 10.74 0.14
N SER A 8 -20.24 9.79 0.06
CA SER A 8 -19.22 9.77 -0.98
C SER A 8 -19.65 8.90 -2.17
N LEU A 9 -19.52 9.43 -3.38
CA LEU A 9 -19.61 8.61 -4.61
C LEU A 9 -18.34 7.79 -4.82
N PHE A 10 -17.19 8.34 -4.45
CA PHE A 10 -15.91 7.66 -4.60
C PHE A 10 -15.83 6.54 -3.55
N GLY A 11 -15.52 5.34 -4.03
CA GLY A 11 -15.58 4.11 -3.24
C GLY A 11 -16.79 3.23 -3.59
N LEU A 12 -17.78 3.75 -4.32
CA LEU A 12 -18.87 2.93 -4.85
C LEU A 12 -18.39 2.16 -6.08
N ASP A 13 -18.71 0.87 -6.13
CA ASP A 13 -18.48 0.03 -7.30
C ASP A 13 -19.61 0.18 -8.34
N LEU A 14 -19.47 -0.51 -9.47
CA LEU A 14 -20.44 -0.41 -10.56
C LEU A 14 -21.83 -0.89 -10.13
N SER A 15 -21.94 -1.89 -9.25
CA SER A 15 -23.23 -2.41 -8.75
C SER A 15 -23.92 -1.37 -7.87
N GLU A 16 -23.19 -0.76 -6.95
CA GLU A 16 -23.70 0.29 -6.07
C GLU A 16 -24.11 1.55 -6.85
N LEU A 17 -23.31 1.92 -7.86
CA LEU A 17 -23.65 3.04 -8.75
C LEU A 17 -24.85 2.72 -9.64
N THR A 18 -25.07 1.46 -9.99
CA THR A 18 -26.27 1.03 -10.72
C THR A 18 -27.50 1.19 -9.86
N ALA A 19 -27.46 0.72 -8.61
CA ALA A 19 -28.55 0.94 -7.66
C ALA A 19 -28.83 2.44 -7.41
N LEU A 20 -27.78 3.27 -7.39
CA LEU A 20 -27.92 4.73 -7.26
C LEU A 20 -28.64 5.34 -8.49
N ALA A 21 -28.26 4.93 -9.71
CA ALA A 21 -28.88 5.42 -10.93
C ALA A 21 -30.36 5.00 -11.02
N GLU A 22 -30.68 3.76 -10.68
CA GLU A 22 -32.05 3.24 -10.64
C GLU A 22 -32.91 3.99 -9.61
N ALA A 23 -32.38 4.29 -8.43
CA ALA A 23 -33.04 5.09 -7.41
C ALA A 23 -33.34 6.53 -7.88
N ALA A 24 -32.58 7.03 -8.85
CA ALA A 24 -32.80 8.31 -9.51
C ALA A 24 -33.71 8.21 -10.75
N GLY A 25 -34.29 7.04 -11.04
CA GLY A 25 -35.09 6.81 -12.25
C GLY A 25 -34.25 6.84 -13.53
N GLN A 26 -32.93 6.61 -13.44
CA GLN A 26 -32.04 6.64 -14.59
C GLN A 26 -31.72 5.23 -15.08
N PRO A 27 -31.49 5.03 -16.39
CA PRO A 27 -31.12 3.73 -16.92
C PRO A 27 -29.74 3.27 -16.43
N ALA A 28 -29.55 1.95 -16.25
CA ALA A 28 -28.34 1.34 -15.68
C ALA A 28 -27.02 1.76 -16.37
N TYR A 29 -27.03 2.09 -17.68
CA TYR A 29 -25.82 2.54 -18.37
C TYR A 29 -25.27 3.87 -17.83
N ARG A 30 -26.10 4.68 -17.15
CA ARG A 30 -25.64 5.93 -16.50
C ARG A 30 -24.66 5.65 -15.35
N ALA A 31 -24.80 4.48 -14.68
CA ALA A 31 -23.83 4.05 -13.70
C ALA A 31 -22.43 3.84 -14.29
N ARG A 32 -22.34 3.29 -15.50
CA ARG A 32 -21.05 3.13 -16.20
C ARG A 32 -20.42 4.48 -16.54
N GLN A 33 -21.23 5.45 -16.99
CA GLN A 33 -20.75 6.81 -17.26
C GLN A 33 -20.23 7.49 -15.98
N LEU A 34 -20.97 7.33 -14.88
CA LEU A 34 -20.54 7.85 -13.57
C LEU A 34 -19.27 7.16 -13.09
N PHE A 35 -19.18 5.82 -13.18
CA PHE A 35 -18.00 5.05 -12.82
C PHE A 35 -16.76 5.49 -13.62
N GLN A 36 -16.90 5.64 -14.95
CA GLN A 36 -15.83 6.13 -15.82
C GLN A 36 -15.40 7.54 -15.44
N ALA A 37 -16.34 8.45 -15.21
CA ALA A 37 -16.05 9.83 -14.81
C ALA A 37 -15.29 9.91 -13.47
N LEU A 38 -15.67 9.06 -12.49
CA LEU A 38 -15.03 9.02 -11.18
C LEU A 38 -13.60 8.48 -11.25
N TYR A 39 -13.41 7.31 -11.85
CA TYR A 39 -12.17 6.53 -11.72
C TYR A 39 -11.21 6.69 -12.90
N ALA A 40 -11.70 6.62 -14.15
CA ALA A 40 -10.85 6.71 -15.33
C ALA A 40 -10.55 8.16 -15.71
N GLU A 41 -11.60 9.00 -15.85
CA GLU A 41 -11.46 10.41 -16.19
C GLU A 41 -11.09 11.27 -14.98
N ARG A 42 -11.38 10.78 -13.77
CA ARG A 42 -11.05 11.42 -12.49
C ARG A 42 -11.57 12.85 -12.42
N ILE A 43 -12.81 13.07 -12.85
CA ILE A 43 -13.45 14.40 -12.89
C ILE A 43 -13.55 15.00 -11.49
N GLY A 44 -13.30 16.29 -11.36
CA GLY A 44 -13.17 16.99 -10.09
C GLY A 44 -14.48 17.41 -9.42
N SER A 45 -15.63 17.39 -10.13
CA SER A 45 -16.94 17.80 -9.61
C SER A 45 -18.05 17.09 -10.38
N VAL A 46 -19.17 16.78 -9.70
CA VAL A 46 -20.36 16.16 -10.32
C VAL A 46 -20.90 17.03 -11.46
N ASP A 47 -20.86 18.35 -11.32
CA ASP A 47 -21.32 19.29 -12.34
C ASP A 47 -20.53 19.22 -13.65
N LEU A 48 -19.27 18.81 -13.57
CA LEU A 48 -18.38 18.68 -14.72
C LEU A 48 -18.57 17.36 -15.49
N ILE A 49 -19.39 16.42 -14.99
CA ILE A 49 -19.66 15.15 -15.68
C ILE A 49 -20.65 15.40 -16.82
N SER A 50 -20.14 15.89 -17.95
CA SER A 50 -20.98 16.30 -19.11
C SER A 50 -21.74 15.13 -19.75
N THR A 51 -21.29 13.90 -19.57
CA THR A 51 -21.95 12.68 -20.07
C THR A 51 -23.23 12.33 -19.31
N LEU A 52 -23.45 12.91 -18.12
CA LEU A 52 -24.67 12.71 -17.34
C LEU A 52 -25.70 13.82 -17.62
N PRO A 53 -27.03 13.48 -17.67
CA PRO A 53 -28.09 14.47 -17.75
C PRO A 53 -28.04 15.50 -16.60
N LYS A 54 -28.49 16.72 -16.85
CA LYS A 54 -28.48 17.80 -15.85
C LYS A 54 -29.36 17.45 -14.63
N ASP A 55 -30.51 16.85 -14.86
CA ASP A 55 -31.44 16.40 -13.82
C ASP A 55 -30.83 15.32 -12.92
N PHE A 56 -30.08 14.38 -13.49
CA PHE A 56 -29.39 13.36 -12.71
C PHE A 56 -28.25 13.96 -11.85
N ARG A 57 -27.45 14.87 -12.40
CA ARG A 57 -26.43 15.60 -11.63
C ARG A 57 -27.05 16.40 -10.49
N ALA A 58 -28.15 17.13 -10.76
CA ALA A 58 -28.89 17.86 -9.74
C ALA A 58 -29.48 16.93 -8.66
N TRP A 59 -29.98 15.75 -9.05
CA TRP A 59 -30.46 14.75 -8.11
C TRP A 59 -29.36 14.22 -7.18
N ILE A 60 -28.17 13.89 -7.74
CA ILE A 60 -26.99 13.45 -6.96
C ILE A 60 -26.63 14.51 -5.90
N ILE A 61 -26.51 15.78 -6.32
CA ILE A 61 -26.18 16.89 -5.42
C ILE A 61 -27.27 17.09 -4.36
N GLY A 62 -28.54 17.05 -4.78
CA GLY A 62 -29.70 17.22 -3.89
C GLY A 62 -29.88 16.07 -2.88
N LYS A 63 -29.22 14.92 -3.08
CA LYS A 63 -29.17 13.80 -2.13
C LYS A 63 -27.92 13.82 -1.24
N ASP A 64 -27.22 14.95 -1.22
CA ASP A 64 -26.03 15.18 -0.41
C ASP A 64 -24.85 14.25 -0.72
N PHE A 65 -24.71 13.86 -2.00
CA PHE A 65 -23.53 13.16 -2.46
C PHE A 65 -22.45 14.14 -2.91
N ALA A 66 -21.26 13.97 -2.33
CA ALA A 66 -20.01 14.55 -2.85
C ALA A 66 -19.26 13.55 -3.70
N LEU A 67 -18.29 14.01 -4.48
CA LEU A 67 -17.33 13.10 -5.13
C LEU A 67 -16.60 12.25 -4.10
N GLY A 68 -16.12 12.87 -3.02
CA GLY A 68 -15.51 12.17 -1.89
C GLY A 68 -14.06 11.72 -2.12
N VAL A 69 -13.37 12.26 -3.14
CA VAL A 69 -11.93 12.06 -3.31
C VAL A 69 -11.21 12.83 -2.19
N PRO A 70 -10.31 12.17 -1.43
CA PRO A 70 -9.56 12.84 -0.38
C PRO A 70 -8.72 14.00 -0.89
N GLU A 71 -8.53 15.01 -0.04
CA GLU A 71 -7.79 16.23 -0.36
C GLU A 71 -6.31 16.11 0.00
N VAL A 72 -5.43 16.64 -0.85
CA VAL A 72 -4.01 16.83 -0.52
C VAL A 72 -3.88 18.05 0.41
N ALA A 73 -3.66 17.81 1.70
CA ALA A 73 -3.49 18.89 2.67
C ALA A 73 -2.08 19.51 2.62
N GLN A 74 -1.05 18.68 2.48
CA GLN A 74 0.36 19.11 2.38
C GLN A 74 1.17 18.16 1.50
N LYS A 75 2.27 18.68 0.94
CA LYS A 75 3.27 17.93 0.17
C LYS A 75 4.67 18.23 0.69
N PHE A 76 5.49 17.19 0.77
CA PHE A 76 6.90 17.28 1.14
C PHE A 76 7.70 16.59 0.06
N THR A 77 8.64 17.30 -0.55
CA THR A 77 9.47 16.78 -1.65
C THR A 77 10.88 16.54 -1.17
N SER A 78 11.35 15.31 -1.31
CA SER A 78 12.71 14.88 -1.00
C SER A 78 13.68 15.27 -2.10
N VAL A 79 14.97 15.34 -1.76
CA VAL A 79 16.06 15.53 -2.72
C VAL A 79 16.18 14.43 -3.76
N ASP A 80 15.65 13.23 -3.47
CA ASP A 80 15.61 12.09 -4.40
C ASP A 80 14.37 12.05 -5.30
N GLY A 81 13.54 13.12 -5.26
CA GLY A 81 12.30 13.24 -6.03
C GLY A 81 11.10 12.54 -5.42
N THR A 82 11.26 11.82 -4.30
CA THR A 82 10.15 11.24 -3.54
C THR A 82 9.25 12.35 -3.01
N VAL A 83 7.92 12.17 -3.09
CA VAL A 83 6.95 13.12 -2.55
C VAL A 83 6.08 12.41 -1.52
N ARG A 84 6.08 12.92 -0.29
CA ARG A 84 5.16 12.49 0.77
C ARG A 84 3.97 13.45 0.80
N TYR A 85 2.79 12.88 0.67
CA TYR A 85 1.52 13.57 0.73
C TYR A 85 0.87 13.36 2.09
N LEU A 86 0.44 14.43 2.74
CA LEU A 86 -0.51 14.38 3.83
C LEU A 86 -1.91 14.52 3.23
N ILE A 87 -2.66 13.44 3.27
CA ILE A 87 -4.02 13.34 2.71
C ILE A 87 -5.03 13.54 3.80
N ARG A 88 -5.92 14.53 3.63
CA ARG A 88 -7.05 14.83 4.54
C ARG A 88 -8.26 14.00 4.13
N LEU A 89 -8.86 13.35 5.12
CA LEU A 89 -10.07 12.56 4.98
C LEU A 89 -11.31 13.40 5.33
N HIS A 90 -12.49 12.87 5.02
CA HIS A 90 -13.76 13.60 5.22
C HIS A 90 -14.08 13.98 6.67
N ASP A 91 -13.55 13.24 7.64
CA ASP A 91 -13.72 13.48 9.09
C ASP A 91 -12.62 14.36 9.69
N GLY A 92 -11.75 14.94 8.85
CA GLY A 92 -10.61 15.74 9.25
C GLY A 92 -9.36 14.96 9.67
N GLU A 93 -9.45 13.62 9.79
CA GLU A 93 -8.27 12.78 9.99
C GLU A 93 -7.34 12.83 8.77
N THR A 94 -6.08 12.50 9.00
CA THR A 94 -5.09 12.50 7.92
C THR A 94 -4.35 11.17 7.85
N VAL A 95 -3.94 10.79 6.64
CA VAL A 95 -3.01 9.69 6.38
C VAL A 95 -1.91 10.15 5.44
N GLU A 96 -0.83 9.39 5.38
CA GLU A 96 0.27 9.70 4.48
C GLU A 96 0.30 8.72 3.32
N THR A 97 0.62 9.26 2.14
CA THR A 97 0.80 8.53 0.87
C THR A 97 2.09 8.98 0.26
N VAL A 98 2.87 8.07 -0.33
CA VAL A 98 4.19 8.42 -0.87
C VAL A 98 4.26 8.11 -2.35
N TRP A 99 4.65 9.10 -3.14
CA TRP A 99 5.04 8.97 -4.54
C TRP A 99 6.55 8.77 -4.63
N MET A 100 6.98 7.73 -5.31
CA MET A 100 8.39 7.41 -5.55
C MET A 100 8.63 7.33 -7.06
N PRO A 101 9.26 8.34 -7.69
CA PRO A 101 9.59 8.31 -9.11
C PRO A 101 10.68 7.27 -9.39
N GLU A 102 10.71 6.73 -10.61
CA GLU A 102 11.70 5.77 -11.13
C GLU A 102 11.69 4.38 -10.48
N GLY A 103 10.88 4.16 -9.46
CA GLY A 103 10.94 2.92 -8.67
C GLY A 103 12.32 2.72 -8.04
N ASP A 104 12.53 1.62 -7.38
CA ASP A 104 13.87 1.25 -6.89
C ASP A 104 14.72 0.80 -8.07
N ASN A 105 15.86 1.45 -8.31
CA ASN A 105 16.82 1.01 -9.32
C ASN A 105 17.21 -0.46 -9.10
N GLY A 106 16.55 -1.40 -9.79
CA GLY A 106 16.81 -2.84 -9.73
C GLY A 106 15.98 -3.64 -8.72
N GLU A 107 15.11 -3.03 -7.90
CA GLU A 107 14.20 -3.73 -6.99
C GLU A 107 12.77 -3.84 -7.53
N SER A 108 12.62 -3.57 -8.80
CA SER A 108 11.37 -3.68 -9.51
C SER A 108 11.00 -5.14 -9.69
N GLY A 109 9.92 -5.48 -9.02
CA GLY A 109 9.31 -6.76 -9.22
C GLY A 109 10.16 -7.94 -8.75
N ASP A 110 9.77 -9.10 -9.17
CA ASP A 110 10.39 -10.40 -8.90
C ASP A 110 11.57 -10.72 -9.84
N GLY A 111 12.14 -9.72 -10.52
CA GLY A 111 13.18 -9.93 -11.53
C GLY A 111 12.66 -10.48 -12.87
N SER A 112 11.33 -10.64 -13.03
CA SER A 112 10.72 -11.11 -14.28
C SER A 112 10.41 -9.99 -15.28
N GLU A 113 10.47 -8.74 -14.85
CA GLU A 113 10.33 -7.58 -15.73
C GLU A 113 11.73 -7.18 -16.26
N ALA A 114 12.23 -7.92 -17.25
CA ALA A 114 13.28 -7.41 -18.12
C ALA A 114 12.78 -6.10 -18.72
N ALA A 115 13.55 -5.03 -18.54
CA ALA A 115 13.23 -3.72 -19.04
C ALA A 115 13.06 -3.76 -20.55
N GLU A 116 11.83 -3.67 -21.04
CA GLU A 116 11.58 -3.13 -22.37
C GLU A 116 11.79 -1.63 -22.26
N GLU A 117 12.92 -1.17 -22.80
CA GLU A 117 13.29 0.23 -22.88
C GLU A 117 12.43 0.93 -23.92
N GLU A 118 11.30 1.46 -23.53
CA GLU A 118 10.63 2.51 -24.30
C GLU A 118 11.12 3.87 -23.79
N GLU A 119 11.75 4.64 -24.69
CA GLU A 119 12.10 6.04 -24.51
C GLU A 119 10.81 6.89 -24.32
N SER A 120 10.38 7.03 -23.07
CA SER A 120 9.44 8.08 -22.72
C SER A 120 10.22 9.37 -22.46
N GLY A 121 9.85 10.48 -23.09
CA GLY A 121 10.47 11.80 -22.87
C GLY A 121 10.20 12.39 -21.46
N ARG A 122 9.85 11.57 -20.48
CA ARG A 122 9.61 11.92 -19.07
C ARG A 122 10.85 11.68 -18.23
N SER A 123 11.01 12.46 -17.16
CA SER A 123 12.13 12.32 -16.19
C SER A 123 12.09 10.99 -15.42
N TRP A 124 11.00 10.22 -15.49
CA TRP A 124 10.85 8.91 -14.85
C TRP A 124 10.19 7.91 -15.81
N ARG A 125 10.69 6.68 -15.82
CA ARG A 125 10.17 5.57 -16.65
C ARG A 125 9.05 4.80 -15.94
N ARG A 126 9.06 4.80 -14.61
CA ARG A 126 8.16 4.07 -13.74
C ARG A 126 8.05 4.79 -12.40
N ALA A 127 6.89 4.71 -11.76
CA ALA A 127 6.69 5.24 -10.42
C ALA A 127 6.00 4.21 -9.53
N THR A 128 6.17 4.37 -8.21
CA THR A 128 5.47 3.58 -7.21
C THR A 128 4.72 4.49 -6.26
N ILE A 129 3.47 4.16 -5.93
CA ILE A 129 2.68 4.84 -4.91
C ILE A 129 2.54 3.90 -3.70
N CYS A 130 3.00 4.37 -2.53
CA CYS A 130 2.78 3.70 -1.25
C CYS A 130 1.51 4.22 -0.59
N ILE A 131 0.58 3.33 -0.26
CA ILE A 131 -0.81 3.63 0.11
C ILE A 131 -1.07 3.19 1.54
N SER A 132 -1.78 4.01 2.31
CA SER A 132 -2.26 3.73 3.66
C SER A 132 -3.61 3.02 3.65
N SER A 133 -3.85 2.16 4.65
CA SER A 133 -5.09 1.38 4.80
C SER A 133 -5.87 1.69 6.08
N GLN A 134 -5.25 2.36 7.06
CA GLN A 134 -5.86 2.72 8.34
C GLN A 134 -5.36 4.10 8.79
N VAL A 135 -6.14 4.77 9.63
CA VAL A 135 -5.68 5.93 10.41
C VAL A 135 -4.97 5.41 11.64
N GLY A 136 -3.63 5.39 11.62
CA GLY A 136 -2.80 4.68 12.58
C GLY A 136 -2.64 3.20 12.24
N CYS A 137 -2.28 2.35 13.22
CA CYS A 137 -2.10 0.92 12.99
C CYS A 137 -2.35 0.11 14.27
N ALA A 138 -3.09 -1.00 14.15
CA ALA A 138 -3.37 -1.90 15.27
C ALA A 138 -2.33 -3.02 15.44
N ALA A 139 -1.40 -3.22 14.50
CA ALA A 139 -0.45 -4.33 14.53
C ALA A 139 0.63 -4.20 15.62
N ASN A 140 0.87 -2.98 16.10
CA ASN A 140 1.79 -2.67 17.20
C ASN A 140 3.23 -3.21 17.00
N CYS A 141 3.76 -3.15 15.77
CA CYS A 141 5.16 -3.49 15.52
C CYS A 141 6.09 -2.50 16.23
N GLN A 142 7.02 -2.99 17.05
CA GLN A 142 7.82 -2.17 17.98
C GLN A 142 8.85 -1.26 17.30
N PHE A 143 9.11 -1.47 16.03
CA PHE A 143 10.06 -0.71 15.20
C PHE A 143 9.37 0.26 14.22
N CYS A 144 8.03 0.44 14.31
CA CYS A 144 7.26 1.22 13.36
C CYS A 144 6.66 2.46 14.01
N LEU A 145 6.93 3.65 13.49
CA LEU A 145 6.39 4.90 14.02
C LEU A 145 4.86 5.00 13.90
N THR A 146 4.26 4.38 12.88
CA THR A 146 2.80 4.34 12.73
C THR A 146 2.14 3.60 13.90
N ALA A 147 2.82 2.60 14.50
CA ALA A 147 2.29 1.88 15.64
C ALA A 147 2.15 2.77 16.89
N LEU A 148 3.02 3.78 17.05
CA LEU A 148 2.95 4.73 18.16
C LEU A 148 1.68 5.60 18.15
N LEU A 149 1.03 5.73 16.99
CA LEU A 149 -0.24 6.46 16.85
C LEU A 149 -1.44 5.67 17.38
N GLY A 150 -1.29 4.36 17.61
CA GLY A 150 -2.41 3.45 17.81
C GLY A 150 -3.32 3.39 16.58
N ILE A 151 -4.47 2.76 16.72
CA ILE A 151 -5.50 2.71 15.69
C ILE A 151 -6.64 3.66 16.04
N LYS A 152 -7.05 4.50 15.09
CA LYS A 152 -8.28 5.29 15.19
C LYS A 152 -9.44 4.63 14.46
N ARG A 153 -9.25 4.32 13.18
CA ARG A 153 -10.23 3.62 12.35
C ARG A 153 -9.63 3.03 11.08
N ASN A 154 -10.39 2.16 10.47
CA ASN A 154 -10.15 1.70 9.11
C ASN A 154 -10.46 2.80 8.09
N LEU A 155 -9.75 2.82 6.97
CA LEU A 155 -10.10 3.60 5.79
C LEU A 155 -11.20 2.88 5.01
N THR A 156 -12.10 3.64 4.40
CA THR A 156 -13.05 3.11 3.42
C THR A 156 -12.33 2.75 2.10
N ALA A 157 -12.96 1.94 1.26
CA ALA A 157 -12.42 1.63 -0.07
C ALA A 157 -12.20 2.89 -0.92
N GLY A 158 -13.08 3.88 -0.79
CA GLY A 158 -12.94 5.19 -1.43
C GLY A 158 -11.75 5.99 -0.91
N GLU A 159 -11.50 5.98 0.40
CA GLU A 159 -10.35 6.67 0.98
C GLU A 159 -9.02 5.98 0.60
N ILE A 160 -9.00 4.65 0.49
CA ILE A 160 -7.82 3.90 0.05
C ILE A 160 -7.52 4.19 -1.44
N SER A 161 -8.49 4.00 -2.34
CA SER A 161 -8.31 4.25 -3.77
C SER A 161 -8.19 5.73 -4.10
N GLY A 162 -8.80 6.59 -3.30
CA GLY A 162 -8.76 8.05 -3.44
C GLY A 162 -7.37 8.64 -3.23
N GLN A 163 -6.54 8.06 -2.35
CA GLN A 163 -5.13 8.44 -2.22
C GLN A 163 -4.40 8.31 -3.56
N VAL A 164 -4.63 7.21 -4.28
CA VAL A 164 -4.02 6.97 -5.59
C VAL A 164 -4.48 8.03 -6.58
N VAL A 165 -5.78 8.29 -6.67
CA VAL A 165 -6.34 9.29 -7.60
C VAL A 165 -5.83 10.69 -7.29
N ALA A 166 -5.73 11.07 -6.01
CA ALA A 166 -5.19 12.37 -5.60
C ALA A 166 -3.72 12.54 -6.06
N VAL A 167 -2.89 11.51 -5.86
CA VAL A 167 -1.48 11.53 -6.28
C VAL A 167 -1.35 11.53 -7.80
N LEU A 168 -2.12 10.70 -8.52
CA LEU A 168 -2.10 10.66 -10.00
C LEU A 168 -2.47 12.01 -10.61
N ARG A 169 -3.46 12.71 -10.04
CA ARG A 169 -3.85 14.07 -10.47
C ARG A 169 -2.72 15.06 -10.24
N ASP A 170 -2.12 15.06 -9.06
CA ASP A 170 -1.04 15.99 -8.71
C ASP A 170 0.21 15.78 -9.58
N GLN A 171 0.54 14.53 -9.89
CA GLN A 171 1.69 14.17 -10.72
C GLN A 171 1.43 14.22 -12.23
N GLY A 172 0.18 14.47 -12.66
CA GLY A 172 -0.19 14.49 -14.08
C GLY A 172 -0.05 13.12 -14.77
N VAL A 173 -0.29 12.04 -14.05
CA VAL A 173 -0.07 10.66 -14.48
C VAL A 173 -1.37 9.97 -14.84
N SER A 174 -1.37 9.21 -15.93
CA SER A 174 -2.58 8.60 -16.50
C SER A 174 -2.38 7.11 -16.83
N PRO A 175 -2.61 6.20 -15.86
CA PRO A 175 -2.72 4.77 -16.16
C PRO A 175 -3.88 4.51 -17.15
N PRO A 176 -3.79 3.48 -18.01
CA PRO A 176 -2.68 2.52 -18.12
C PRO A 176 -1.49 2.99 -18.97
N LEU A 177 -1.55 4.22 -19.55
CA LEU A 177 -0.50 4.75 -20.41
C LEU A 177 0.82 4.92 -19.66
N ASP A 178 0.74 5.29 -18.40
CA ASP A 178 1.89 5.45 -17.52
C ASP A 178 2.09 4.24 -16.62
N ARG A 179 3.34 3.80 -16.46
CA ARG A 179 3.68 2.65 -15.60
C ARG A 179 3.72 3.07 -14.15
N VAL A 180 2.67 2.72 -13.41
CA VAL A 180 2.56 2.96 -11.98
C VAL A 180 2.41 1.63 -11.24
N ASN A 181 3.24 1.42 -10.22
CA ASN A 181 3.11 0.33 -9.26
C ASN A 181 2.45 0.83 -7.98
N LEU A 182 1.70 -0.02 -7.31
CA LEU A 182 1.07 0.29 -6.03
C LEU A 182 1.59 -0.64 -4.95
N VAL A 183 1.92 -0.10 -3.78
CA VAL A 183 2.29 -0.90 -2.62
C VAL A 183 1.42 -0.50 -1.43
N PHE A 184 0.69 -1.45 -0.86
CA PHE A 184 -0.11 -1.26 0.35
C PHE A 184 0.80 -1.51 1.56
N MET A 185 1.70 -0.54 1.80
CA MET A 185 2.78 -0.57 2.80
C MET A 185 2.88 0.74 3.58
N GLY A 186 1.89 1.61 3.47
CA GLY A 186 1.78 2.86 4.20
C GLY A 186 1.30 2.64 5.63
N MET A 187 0.49 3.56 6.14
CA MET A 187 -0.07 3.47 7.48
C MET A 187 -1.15 2.40 7.55
N GLY A 188 -1.07 1.53 8.58
CA GLY A 188 -2.07 0.50 8.86
C GLY A 188 -1.67 -0.90 8.38
N GLU A 189 -2.45 -1.88 8.83
CA GLU A 189 -2.39 -3.27 8.41
C GLU A 189 -3.57 -3.55 7.46
N PRO A 190 -3.33 -3.76 6.15
CA PRO A 190 -4.42 -3.93 5.19
C PRO A 190 -5.34 -5.11 5.52
N PHE A 191 -4.80 -6.18 6.10
CA PHE A 191 -5.57 -7.39 6.41
C PHE A 191 -6.45 -7.26 7.66
N LEU A 192 -6.24 -6.22 8.49
CA LEU A 192 -7.19 -5.82 9.51
C LEU A 192 -8.31 -4.91 8.97
N ASN A 193 -8.18 -4.47 7.70
CA ASN A 193 -9.19 -3.73 6.95
C ASN A 193 -9.53 -4.42 5.61
N TYR A 194 -9.63 -5.75 5.63
CA TYR A 194 -9.61 -6.58 4.44
C TYR A 194 -10.68 -6.23 3.41
N ASP A 195 -11.94 -6.09 3.83
CA ASP A 195 -13.07 -5.90 2.91
C ASP A 195 -12.95 -4.57 2.14
N ASN A 196 -12.58 -3.49 2.83
CA ASN A 196 -12.31 -2.21 2.17
C ASN A 196 -11.05 -2.25 1.29
N PHE A 197 -10.00 -2.95 1.75
CA PHE A 197 -8.77 -3.12 1.00
C PHE A 197 -9.03 -3.85 -0.33
N ILE A 198 -9.70 -5.00 -0.31
CA ILE A 198 -9.95 -5.78 -1.53
C ILE A 198 -10.92 -5.07 -2.48
N LYS A 199 -11.92 -4.35 -1.94
CA LYS A 199 -12.79 -3.49 -2.73
C LYS A 199 -12.00 -2.36 -3.40
N ALA A 200 -11.08 -1.72 -2.69
CA ALA A 200 -10.20 -0.70 -3.27
C ALA A 200 -9.30 -1.27 -4.38
N VAL A 201 -8.76 -2.48 -4.21
CA VAL A 201 -8.00 -3.18 -5.27
C VAL A 201 -8.84 -3.34 -6.54
N ARG A 202 -10.09 -3.80 -6.41
CA ARG A 202 -11.00 -3.95 -7.57
C ARG A 202 -11.27 -2.61 -8.24
N LEU A 203 -11.57 -1.56 -7.49
CA LEU A 203 -11.77 -0.20 -8.02
C LEU A 203 -10.53 0.34 -8.75
N LEU A 204 -9.33 0.04 -8.24
CA LEU A 204 -8.08 0.45 -8.86
C LEU A 204 -7.80 -0.31 -10.17
N VAL A 205 -8.17 -1.59 -10.23
CA VAL A 205 -8.04 -2.40 -11.46
C VAL A 205 -9.09 -2.00 -12.49
N GLU A 206 -10.36 -2.05 -12.12
CA GLU A 206 -11.49 -1.91 -13.05
C GLU A 206 -11.76 -0.46 -13.44
N GLY A 207 -11.53 0.47 -12.50
CA GLY A 207 -11.82 1.88 -12.68
C GLY A 207 -10.62 2.73 -13.07
N VAL A 208 -9.51 2.63 -12.32
CA VAL A 208 -8.30 3.44 -12.57
C VAL A 208 -7.42 2.84 -13.67
N GLY A 209 -7.52 1.53 -13.92
CA GLY A 209 -6.78 0.84 -14.98
C GLY A 209 -5.36 0.43 -14.57
N ILE A 210 -5.08 0.27 -13.28
CA ILE A 210 -3.80 -0.26 -12.80
C ILE A 210 -3.96 -1.78 -12.56
N PRO A 211 -3.28 -2.64 -13.32
CA PRO A 211 -3.46 -4.08 -13.17
C PRO A 211 -2.94 -4.59 -11.81
N GLU A 212 -3.61 -5.62 -11.29
CA GLU A 212 -3.28 -6.21 -9.99
C GLU A 212 -1.85 -6.80 -9.94
N THR A 213 -1.29 -7.16 -11.09
CA THR A 213 0.10 -7.63 -11.21
C THR A 213 1.13 -6.54 -10.89
N ARG A 214 0.73 -5.27 -10.92
CA ARG A 214 1.52 -4.10 -10.50
C ARG A 214 1.24 -3.67 -9.06
N MET A 215 0.44 -4.43 -8.34
CA MET A 215 0.12 -4.15 -6.94
C MET A 215 0.80 -5.17 -6.03
N THR A 216 1.27 -4.71 -4.88
CA THR A 216 1.80 -5.57 -3.80
C THR A 216 1.15 -5.16 -2.49
N VAL A 217 0.63 -6.12 -1.73
CA VAL A 217 0.18 -5.90 -0.36
C VAL A 217 1.16 -6.51 0.62
N SER A 218 1.53 -5.77 1.66
CA SER A 218 2.30 -6.29 2.79
C SER A 218 1.38 -6.53 4.00
N THR A 219 1.59 -7.63 4.69
CA THR A 219 0.89 -7.96 5.93
C THR A 219 1.84 -8.42 7.01
N VAL A 220 1.52 -8.11 8.26
CA VAL A 220 2.22 -8.64 9.45
C VAL A 220 1.91 -10.13 9.70
N GLY A 221 1.03 -10.74 8.88
CA GLY A 221 0.69 -12.16 8.96
C GLY A 221 -0.63 -12.45 9.63
N ILE A 222 -1.71 -11.82 9.18
CA ILE A 222 -3.09 -12.18 9.55
C ILE A 222 -3.46 -13.44 8.77
N VAL A 223 -3.14 -14.61 9.31
CA VAL A 223 -3.14 -15.90 8.60
C VAL A 223 -4.46 -16.21 7.87
N PRO A 224 -5.66 -16.07 8.46
CA PRO A 224 -6.90 -16.34 7.73
C PRO A 224 -7.03 -15.47 6.48
N ARG A 225 -6.60 -14.20 6.52
CA ARG A 225 -6.69 -13.27 5.39
C ARG A 225 -5.65 -13.56 4.29
N ILE A 226 -4.57 -14.29 4.60
CA ILE A 226 -3.66 -14.81 3.58
C ILE A 226 -4.40 -15.83 2.70
N TYR A 227 -5.16 -16.74 3.31
CA TYR A 227 -5.98 -17.71 2.58
C TYR A 227 -7.09 -17.02 1.78
N ASP A 228 -7.80 -16.05 2.40
CA ASP A 228 -8.83 -15.26 1.71
C ASP A 228 -8.25 -14.58 0.46
N LEU A 229 -7.08 -13.93 0.58
CA LEU A 229 -6.41 -13.30 -0.57
C LEU A 229 -6.04 -14.32 -1.65
N GLY A 230 -5.62 -15.51 -1.25
CA GLY A 230 -5.31 -16.61 -2.18
C GLY A 230 -6.50 -17.03 -3.02
N ALA A 231 -7.73 -16.90 -2.50
CA ALA A 231 -8.97 -17.23 -3.17
C ALA A 231 -9.54 -16.10 -4.06
N GLU A 232 -9.01 -14.87 -3.95
CA GLU A 232 -9.48 -13.75 -4.76
C GLU A 232 -9.10 -13.88 -6.24
N SER A 233 -10.05 -13.61 -7.13
CA SER A 233 -9.82 -13.60 -8.58
C SER A 233 -8.93 -12.42 -9.03
N ILE A 234 -9.12 -11.26 -8.40
CA ILE A 234 -8.30 -10.05 -8.58
C ILE A 234 -7.56 -9.81 -7.28
N ARG A 235 -6.25 -10.02 -7.28
CA ARG A 235 -5.43 -9.86 -6.09
C ARG A 235 -4.04 -9.29 -6.38
N PRO A 236 -3.48 -8.46 -5.48
CA PRO A 236 -2.08 -8.05 -5.52
C PRO A 236 -1.12 -9.23 -5.28
N LYS A 237 0.16 -9.00 -5.54
CA LYS A 237 1.26 -9.85 -5.04
C LYS A 237 1.31 -9.76 -3.52
N LEU A 238 1.70 -10.85 -2.85
CA LEU A 238 1.78 -10.90 -1.40
C LEU A 238 3.20 -10.69 -0.90
N ALA A 239 3.37 -9.75 0.04
CA ALA A 239 4.54 -9.60 0.88
C ALA A 239 4.17 -9.91 2.34
N ILE A 240 5.05 -10.59 3.05
CA ILE A 240 4.87 -10.95 4.47
C ILE A 240 5.98 -10.28 5.28
N SER A 241 5.62 -9.40 6.20
CA SER A 241 6.52 -8.80 7.16
C SER A 241 6.91 -9.86 8.21
N LEU A 242 8.11 -10.41 8.07
CA LEU A 242 8.59 -11.50 8.92
C LEU A 242 9.43 -11.02 10.10
N THR A 243 10.48 -10.25 9.82
CA THR A 243 11.37 -9.52 10.75
C THR A 243 12.13 -10.39 11.75
N ALA A 244 11.68 -11.61 12.04
CA ALA A 244 12.39 -12.61 12.85
C ALA A 244 12.07 -14.03 12.37
N ALA A 245 12.99 -14.96 12.59
CA ALA A 245 12.87 -16.36 12.18
C ALA A 245 12.62 -17.32 13.34
N ASN A 246 12.44 -16.80 14.56
CA ASN A 246 12.00 -17.57 15.74
C ASN A 246 10.87 -16.81 16.46
N ASP A 247 9.99 -17.57 17.14
CA ASP A 247 8.77 -17.04 17.75
C ASP A 247 9.03 -16.12 18.93
N GLU A 248 10.09 -16.35 19.70
CA GLU A 248 10.43 -15.50 20.85
C GLU A 248 10.74 -14.07 20.37
N LEU A 249 11.67 -13.94 19.44
CA LEU A 249 12.09 -12.67 18.90
C LEU A 249 10.95 -12.00 18.11
N ARG A 250 10.23 -12.80 17.31
CA ARG A 250 9.10 -12.27 16.52
C ARG A 250 7.99 -11.74 17.44
N THR A 251 7.67 -12.45 18.52
CA THR A 251 6.65 -12.01 19.48
C THR A 251 7.03 -10.69 20.16
N ARG A 252 8.32 -10.52 20.47
CA ARG A 252 8.84 -9.26 21.03
C ARG A 252 8.74 -8.10 20.03
N LEU A 253 9.09 -8.32 18.78
CA LEU A 253 9.11 -7.26 17.75
C LEU A 253 7.73 -7.01 17.11
N MET A 254 6.94 -8.05 16.95
CA MET A 254 5.64 -8.07 16.29
C MET A 254 4.63 -8.87 17.12
N PRO A 255 3.91 -8.24 18.07
CA PRO A 255 3.04 -8.92 19.02
C PRO A 255 1.91 -9.75 18.40
N ILE A 256 1.58 -9.53 17.13
CA ILE A 256 0.62 -10.33 16.38
C ILE A 256 0.99 -11.82 16.33
N ASN A 257 2.28 -12.14 16.49
CA ASN A 257 2.79 -13.50 16.55
C ASN A 257 2.17 -14.34 17.69
N LYS A 258 1.69 -13.70 18.76
CA LYS A 258 0.95 -14.38 19.84
C LYS A 258 -0.34 -15.03 19.35
N LYS A 259 -0.93 -14.50 18.26
CA LYS A 259 -2.18 -15.01 17.69
C LYS A 259 -1.93 -15.99 16.55
N TRP A 260 -0.92 -15.72 15.73
CA TRP A 260 -0.48 -16.57 14.63
C TRP A 260 1.03 -16.64 14.64
N ASP A 261 1.56 -17.73 15.18
CA ASP A 261 2.99 -18.01 15.27
C ASP A 261 3.61 -18.31 13.90
N LEU A 262 4.92 -18.48 13.88
CA LEU A 262 5.64 -18.76 12.65
C LEU A 262 5.20 -20.06 11.98
N SER A 263 4.76 -21.05 12.72
CA SER A 263 4.32 -22.33 12.15
C SER A 263 3.08 -22.13 11.29
N HIS A 264 2.08 -21.41 11.79
CA HIS A 264 0.86 -21.07 11.05
C HIS A 264 1.15 -20.14 9.87
N LEU A 265 2.01 -19.13 10.08
CA LEU A 265 2.34 -18.16 9.04
C LEU A 265 3.09 -18.81 7.87
N ILE A 266 4.06 -19.67 8.15
CA ILE A 266 4.84 -20.34 7.12
C ILE A 266 3.99 -21.41 6.39
N ALA A 267 3.08 -22.08 7.09
CA ALA A 267 2.10 -22.96 6.46
C ALA A 267 1.25 -22.18 5.42
N ALA A 268 0.67 -21.05 5.83
CA ALA A 268 -0.10 -20.20 4.92
C ALA A 268 0.74 -19.67 3.74
N ALA A 269 2.02 -19.35 3.97
CA ALA A 269 2.93 -18.93 2.91
C ALA A 269 3.23 -20.05 1.90
N ARG A 270 3.32 -21.31 2.35
CA ARG A 270 3.52 -22.49 1.49
C ARG A 270 2.28 -22.83 0.68
N ASP A 271 1.10 -22.67 1.27
CA ASP A 271 -0.19 -22.97 0.64
C ASP A 271 -0.65 -21.85 -0.31
N PHE A 272 -0.03 -20.67 -0.24
CA PHE A 272 -0.48 -19.52 -1.04
C PHE A 272 -0.35 -19.79 -2.55
N PRO A 273 -1.44 -19.66 -3.34
CA PRO A 273 -1.47 -20.02 -4.76
C PRO A 273 -0.72 -18.99 -5.62
N LEU A 274 0.56 -19.20 -5.80
CA LEU A 274 1.40 -18.34 -6.64
C LEU A 274 1.09 -18.53 -8.12
N ARG A 275 0.89 -17.41 -8.83
CA ARG A 275 0.78 -17.40 -10.30
C ARG A 275 2.08 -17.86 -10.96
N ASN A 276 2.04 -18.11 -12.27
CA ASN A 276 3.26 -18.40 -13.02
C ASN A 276 4.26 -17.24 -12.86
N ARG A 277 5.54 -17.55 -12.57
CA ARG A 277 6.64 -16.61 -12.30
C ARG A 277 6.46 -15.70 -11.08
N GLU A 278 5.32 -15.73 -10.37
CA GLU A 278 5.14 -14.99 -9.12
C GLU A 278 5.98 -15.61 -8.00
N ARG A 279 6.51 -14.78 -7.09
CA ARG A 279 7.20 -15.17 -5.88
C ARG A 279 6.57 -14.46 -4.68
N LEU A 280 6.50 -15.13 -3.55
CA LEU A 280 6.26 -14.44 -2.28
C LEU A 280 7.42 -13.50 -1.97
N THR A 281 7.11 -12.41 -1.29
CA THR A 281 8.14 -11.53 -0.73
C THR A 281 8.12 -11.66 0.79
N PHE A 282 9.26 -12.00 1.40
CA PHE A 282 9.43 -11.82 2.84
C PHE A 282 10.16 -10.51 3.09
N GLU A 283 9.57 -9.63 3.89
CA GLU A 283 10.20 -8.40 4.33
C GLU A 283 10.83 -8.60 5.69
N TYR A 284 12.09 -8.26 5.81
CA TYR A 284 12.88 -8.44 7.01
C TYR A 284 13.55 -7.12 7.39
N VAL A 285 13.00 -6.46 8.41
CA VAL A 285 13.59 -5.24 8.96
C VAL A 285 14.76 -5.62 9.84
N LEU A 286 15.95 -5.16 9.48
CA LEU A 286 17.18 -5.41 10.22
C LEU A 286 17.38 -4.35 11.31
N LEU A 287 17.57 -4.82 12.53
CA LEU A 287 17.74 -4.02 13.76
C LEU A 287 19.09 -4.37 14.39
N ARG A 288 19.94 -3.35 14.62
CA ARG A 288 21.30 -3.51 15.12
C ARG A 288 21.36 -4.30 16.42
N GLY A 289 22.16 -5.37 16.44
CA GLY A 289 22.36 -6.21 17.62
C GLY A 289 21.13 -7.01 18.09
N VAL A 290 20.03 -6.98 17.31
CA VAL A 290 18.77 -7.66 17.67
C VAL A 290 18.51 -8.85 16.77
N ASN A 291 18.49 -8.64 15.45
CA ASN A 291 18.15 -9.67 14.45
C ASN A 291 19.05 -9.63 13.20
N ASP A 292 20.18 -8.91 13.25
CA ASP A 292 21.06 -8.62 12.12
C ASP A 292 22.31 -9.54 12.04
N SER A 293 22.41 -10.55 12.92
CA SER A 293 23.57 -11.45 12.95
C SER A 293 23.49 -12.52 11.85
N GLN A 294 24.66 -13.13 11.55
CA GLN A 294 24.76 -14.27 10.65
C GLN A 294 23.94 -15.49 11.10
N HIS A 295 23.74 -15.66 12.43
CA HIS A 295 22.88 -16.71 12.98
C HIS A 295 21.44 -16.49 12.52
N HIS A 296 20.90 -15.29 12.66
CA HIS A 296 19.54 -14.94 12.23
C HIS A 296 19.35 -15.11 10.69
N ALA A 297 20.40 -14.85 9.90
CA ALA A 297 20.33 -15.11 8.46
C ALA A 297 20.19 -16.60 8.13
N ARG A 298 20.88 -17.48 8.89
CA ARG A 298 20.75 -18.94 8.71
C ARG A 298 19.40 -19.45 9.19
N GLU A 299 18.90 -18.97 10.33
CA GLU A 299 17.55 -19.28 10.80
C GLU A 299 16.49 -18.90 9.78
N LEU A 300 16.59 -17.70 9.18
CA LEU A 300 15.67 -17.25 8.14
C LEU A 300 15.74 -18.15 6.91
N ALA A 301 16.95 -18.49 6.46
CA ALA A 301 17.13 -19.36 5.30
C ALA A 301 16.52 -20.75 5.52
N GLU A 302 16.65 -21.29 6.72
CA GLU A 302 16.06 -22.57 7.08
C GLU A 302 14.53 -22.50 7.14
N LEU A 303 13.99 -21.47 7.78
CA LEU A 303 12.56 -21.27 7.98
C LEU A 303 11.79 -21.21 6.65
N ILE A 304 12.32 -20.48 5.65
CA ILE A 304 11.65 -20.29 4.36
C ILE A 304 12.10 -21.27 3.27
N ARG A 305 12.88 -22.29 3.65
CA ARG A 305 13.38 -23.30 2.72
C ARG A 305 12.24 -23.98 1.96
N GLY A 306 12.39 -24.09 0.64
CA GLY A 306 11.41 -24.71 -0.25
C GLY A 306 10.22 -23.83 -0.63
N ILE A 307 10.11 -22.61 -0.09
CA ILE A 307 9.10 -21.63 -0.53
C ILE A 307 9.64 -20.86 -1.73
N ARG A 308 8.85 -20.75 -2.79
CA ARG A 308 9.18 -19.90 -3.95
C ARG A 308 9.07 -18.42 -3.58
N ALA A 309 10.10 -17.90 -2.93
CA ALA A 309 10.12 -16.56 -2.36
C ALA A 309 11.38 -15.77 -2.71
N LYS A 310 11.35 -14.48 -2.38
CA LYS A 310 12.49 -13.58 -2.27
C LYS A 310 12.44 -12.88 -0.92
N VAL A 311 13.57 -12.35 -0.47
CA VAL A 311 13.66 -11.57 0.76
C VAL A 311 14.05 -10.13 0.44
N ASN A 312 13.28 -9.18 0.95
CA ASN A 312 13.64 -7.76 1.00
C ASN A 312 14.24 -7.46 2.37
N LEU A 313 15.50 -7.10 2.40
CA LEU A 313 16.19 -6.65 3.60
C LEU A 313 16.06 -5.14 3.73
N ILE A 314 15.50 -4.68 4.83
CA ILE A 314 15.23 -3.27 5.10
C ILE A 314 16.07 -2.88 6.32
N ALA A 315 17.15 -2.13 6.13
CA ALA A 315 17.82 -1.50 7.28
C ALA A 315 16.83 -0.55 7.97
N LEU A 316 16.74 -0.61 9.29
CA LEU A 316 15.82 0.26 10.03
C LEU A 316 16.00 1.73 9.65
N ASN A 317 14.92 2.40 9.33
CA ASN A 317 14.92 3.85 9.19
C ASN A 317 14.65 4.46 10.57
N PRO A 318 15.61 5.12 11.19
CA PRO A 318 15.46 5.63 12.56
C PRO A 318 14.38 6.71 12.62
N GLY A 319 13.74 6.82 13.77
CA GLY A 319 12.74 7.83 14.05
C GLY A 319 12.54 8.01 15.55
N SER A 320 12.15 9.20 15.98
CA SER A 320 11.94 9.51 17.40
C SER A 320 10.78 8.66 17.99
N GLY A 321 11.05 7.99 19.10
CA GLY A 321 10.09 7.13 19.81
C GLY A 321 10.22 5.64 19.50
N VAL A 322 11.27 5.23 18.77
CA VAL A 322 11.62 3.82 18.52
C VAL A 322 13.02 3.58 19.06
N ASP A 323 13.14 2.64 20.01
CA ASP A 323 14.40 2.35 20.74
C ASP A 323 15.28 1.31 20.02
N PHE A 324 15.33 1.35 18.69
CA PHE A 324 16.17 0.49 17.87
C PHE A 324 17.08 1.30 16.98
N GLU A 325 18.23 0.73 16.64
CA GLU A 325 19.23 1.33 15.77
C GLU A 325 19.30 0.63 14.41
N SER A 326 19.72 1.40 13.40
CA SER A 326 20.03 0.85 12.09
C SER A 326 21.29 -0.03 12.16
N PRO A 327 21.33 -1.18 11.51
CA PRO A 327 22.53 -2.01 11.43
C PRO A 327 23.63 -1.32 10.63
N ALA A 328 24.88 -1.78 10.84
CA ALA A 328 25.98 -1.40 9.96
C ALA A 328 25.80 -1.99 8.56
N GLU A 329 26.26 -1.30 7.54
CA GLU A 329 26.12 -1.73 6.14
C GLU A 329 26.78 -3.10 5.90
N GLU A 330 27.93 -3.35 6.54
CA GLU A 330 28.64 -4.62 6.46
C GLU A 330 27.79 -5.79 6.98
N SER A 331 27.03 -5.57 8.08
CA SER A 331 26.11 -6.57 8.64
C SER A 331 24.98 -6.88 7.64
N VAL A 332 24.41 -5.86 7.02
CA VAL A 332 23.36 -6.00 6.00
C VAL A 332 23.85 -6.80 4.80
N LEU A 333 25.04 -6.47 4.30
CA LEU A 333 25.65 -7.15 3.15
C LEU A 333 26.04 -8.60 3.49
N ALA A 334 26.57 -8.86 4.70
CA ALA A 334 26.87 -10.20 5.17
C ALA A 334 25.61 -11.05 5.29
N PHE A 335 24.51 -10.49 5.82
CA PHE A 335 23.20 -11.13 5.89
C PHE A 335 22.68 -11.49 4.50
N GLN A 336 22.71 -10.54 3.56
CA GLN A 336 22.31 -10.76 2.17
C GLN A 336 23.12 -11.87 1.52
N LYS A 337 24.46 -11.88 1.69
CA LYS A 337 25.37 -12.87 1.13
C LYS A 337 25.01 -14.28 1.60
N LEU A 338 24.68 -14.45 2.87
CA LEU A 338 24.29 -15.75 3.44
C LEU A 338 22.98 -16.26 2.84
N LEU A 339 21.95 -15.40 2.68
CA LEU A 339 20.70 -15.78 2.03
C LEU A 339 20.92 -16.19 0.57
N LYS A 340 21.71 -15.41 -0.17
CA LYS A 340 22.05 -15.73 -1.57
C LYS A 340 22.84 -17.05 -1.68
N ALA A 341 23.77 -17.32 -0.75
CA ALA A 341 24.50 -18.57 -0.69
C ALA A 341 23.59 -19.77 -0.39
N ALA A 342 22.49 -19.56 0.34
CA ALA A 342 21.44 -20.56 0.56
C ALA A 342 20.45 -20.69 -0.63
N GLY A 343 20.69 -20.02 -1.75
CA GLY A 343 19.84 -20.06 -2.95
C GLY A 343 18.58 -19.19 -2.86
N ILE A 344 18.50 -18.28 -1.89
CA ILE A 344 17.36 -17.39 -1.68
C ILE A 344 17.68 -16.02 -2.28
N PRO A 345 16.91 -15.54 -3.30
CA PRO A 345 17.06 -14.18 -3.81
C PRO A 345 16.83 -13.17 -2.68
N ALA A 346 17.82 -12.36 -2.39
CA ALA A 346 17.77 -11.35 -1.32
C ALA A 346 18.20 -9.99 -1.84
N PHE A 347 17.40 -8.95 -1.57
CA PHE A 347 17.59 -7.58 -2.03
C PHE A 347 17.64 -6.64 -0.85
N VAL A 348 18.60 -5.73 -0.83
CA VAL A 348 18.68 -4.64 0.16
C VAL A 348 17.89 -3.46 -0.37
N ARG A 349 16.85 -3.08 0.37
CA ARG A 349 15.99 -1.94 0.00
C ARG A 349 16.69 -0.62 0.31
N LYS A 350 16.84 0.22 -0.70
CA LYS A 350 17.32 1.59 -0.51
C LYS A 350 16.18 2.45 0.03
N PRO A 351 16.36 3.14 1.16
CA PRO A 351 15.33 4.02 1.69
C PRO A 351 15.11 5.21 0.75
N ARG A 352 13.86 5.56 0.52
CA ARG A 352 13.45 6.72 -0.27
C ARG A 352 12.84 7.77 0.63
N GLY A 353 13.13 9.05 0.36
CA GLY A 353 12.55 10.17 1.10
C GLY A 353 12.86 10.17 2.61
N ARG A 354 14.05 9.74 3.03
CA ARG A 354 14.43 9.73 4.46
C ARG A 354 14.43 11.12 5.09
N ASP A 355 14.86 12.12 4.33
CA ASP A 355 14.91 13.53 4.72
C ASP A 355 13.54 14.13 5.01
N ILE A 356 12.50 13.56 4.42
CA ILE A 356 11.10 13.97 4.62
C ILE A 356 10.28 12.93 5.41
N TYR A 357 10.91 11.99 6.11
CA TYR A 357 10.22 10.91 6.85
C TYR A 357 9.24 10.08 6.01
N ALA A 358 9.57 9.82 4.73
CA ALA A 358 8.74 9.04 3.82
C ALA A 358 9.13 7.57 3.72
N ALA A 359 10.25 7.15 4.31
CA ALA A 359 10.72 5.77 4.23
C ALA A 359 9.85 4.80 5.08
N CYS A 360 9.94 3.51 4.75
CA CYS A 360 9.19 2.46 5.44
C CYS A 360 9.34 2.52 6.96
N GLY A 361 8.23 2.46 7.68
CA GLY A 361 8.17 2.54 9.14
C GLY A 361 8.22 3.96 9.71
N GLN A 362 8.42 5.00 8.89
CA GLN A 362 8.56 6.40 9.36
C GLN A 362 7.26 7.23 9.30
N LEU A 363 6.20 6.75 8.66
CA LEU A 363 4.96 7.51 8.52
C LEU A 363 4.28 7.70 9.88
N LYS A 364 4.08 8.96 10.29
CA LYS A 364 3.53 9.31 11.60
C LYS A 364 2.66 10.56 11.62
N ARG A 365 2.17 10.97 10.44
CA ARG A 365 1.32 12.17 10.27
C ARG A 365 2.06 13.47 10.68
N THR A 366 3.35 13.57 10.34
CA THR A 366 4.13 14.76 10.64
C THR A 366 3.63 15.93 9.79
N VAL A 367 3.20 16.98 10.47
CA VAL A 367 2.86 18.28 9.88
C VAL A 367 4.03 19.21 10.14
N GLU A 368 4.56 19.90 9.12
CA GLU A 368 5.41 21.06 9.40
C GLU A 368 4.51 22.15 9.98
N LEU A 369 4.80 22.57 11.20
CA LEU A 369 4.27 23.80 11.70
C LEU A 369 4.83 24.90 10.80
N THR A 370 3.99 25.48 9.96
CA THR A 370 4.33 26.73 9.26
C THR A 370 4.73 27.76 10.29
N ALA A 371 6.02 28.13 10.29
CA ALA A 371 6.56 29.18 11.12
C ALA A 371 5.91 30.53 10.76
#